data_ef1b47a5d8fdbdc11b7a826f3bcf392a
#
_entry.id   ef1b47a5d8fdbdc11b7a826f3bcf392a
#
_cell.length_a   1.000
_cell.length_b   1.000
_cell.length_c   1.000
_cell.angle_alpha   90.00
_cell.angle_beta   90.00
_cell.angle_gamma   90.00
#
_symmetry.space_group_name_H-M   'P 1'
#
loop_
_entity.id
_entity.type
_entity.pdbx_description
1 polymer ?
#
loop_
_entity_poly.entity_id
_entity_poly.type
_entity_poly.pdbx_seq_one_letter_code
_entity_poly.pdbx_strand_id
1 'polypeptide(L)'
;MRRQFDQQLALLNRELIEMGALCEEVIALASKALTEGNPALAARVAPLDTEIDQKERTIESLCLKLLLQQQPVARVLRQISAALKMITDMERIGDQAQDIAEIVTFLKGRTAEHDDILCQMARATISMVTESVDAFVKHDTTVSYTHLTL
;
A
#
# COMPACT_ATOMS: atom_id res chain seq x y z
N MET A 1 -14.45 -9.66 -25.71
CA MET A 1 -13.06 -9.18 -25.54
C MET A 1 -12.98 -7.90 -24.72
N ARG A 2 -13.70 -6.85 -25.11
CA ARG A 2 -13.75 -5.58 -24.36
C ARG A 2 -14.27 -5.76 -22.94
N ARG A 3 -15.27 -6.62 -22.76
CA ARG A 3 -15.88 -6.93 -21.47
C ARG A 3 -14.89 -7.60 -20.52
N GLN A 4 -14.09 -8.54 -21.02
CA GLN A 4 -13.07 -9.22 -20.22
C GLN A 4 -11.96 -8.27 -19.81
N PHE A 5 -11.55 -7.36 -20.68
CA PHE A 5 -10.57 -6.34 -20.39
C PHE A 5 -11.06 -5.38 -19.31
N ASP A 6 -12.32 -4.92 -19.42
CA ASP A 6 -12.93 -4.05 -18.41
C ASP A 6 -13.04 -4.74 -17.04
N GLN A 7 -13.35 -6.04 -17.03
CA GLN A 7 -13.38 -6.83 -15.80
C GLN A 7 -12.01 -6.94 -15.15
N GLN A 8 -10.97 -7.09 -15.95
CA GLN A 8 -9.59 -7.16 -15.45
C GLN A 8 -9.12 -5.83 -14.88
N LEU A 9 -9.50 -4.71 -15.51
CA LEU A 9 -9.21 -3.37 -14.96
C LEU A 9 -9.95 -3.14 -13.65
N ALA A 10 -11.21 -3.57 -13.55
CA ALA A 10 -11.99 -3.49 -12.31
C ALA A 10 -11.35 -4.34 -11.21
N LEU A 11 -10.84 -5.53 -11.56
CA LEU A 11 -10.12 -6.38 -10.62
C LEU A 11 -8.82 -5.72 -10.15
N LEU A 12 -8.07 -5.10 -11.06
CA LEU A 12 -6.86 -4.36 -10.71
C LEU A 12 -7.16 -3.27 -9.68
N ASN A 13 -8.21 -2.49 -9.91
CA ASN A 13 -8.63 -1.44 -8.98
C ASN A 13 -8.98 -2.00 -7.60
N ARG A 14 -9.74 -3.11 -7.56
CA ARG A 14 -10.13 -3.76 -6.31
C ARG A 14 -8.91 -4.28 -5.55
N GLU A 15 -7.99 -4.93 -6.23
CA GLU A 15 -6.78 -5.47 -5.62
C GLU A 15 -5.89 -4.34 -5.04
N LEU A 16 -5.80 -3.21 -5.73
CA LEU A 16 -5.06 -2.05 -5.24
C LEU A 16 -5.74 -1.43 -4.01
N ILE A 17 -7.07 -1.35 -3.99
CA ILE A 17 -7.82 -0.87 -2.83
C ILE A 17 -7.55 -1.78 -1.62
N GLU A 18 -7.59 -3.09 -1.81
CA GLU A 18 -7.34 -4.08 -0.75
C GLU A 18 -5.90 -4.00 -0.24
N MET A 19 -4.94 -3.85 -1.15
CA MET A 19 -3.54 -3.68 -0.78
C MET A 19 -3.31 -2.39 -0.01
N GLY A 20 -3.96 -1.29 -0.43
CA GLY A 20 -3.94 -0.02 0.29
C GLY A 20 -4.47 -0.14 1.71
N ALA A 21 -5.58 -0.84 1.89
CA ALA A 21 -6.17 -1.08 3.21
C ALA A 21 -5.22 -1.88 4.11
N LEU A 22 -4.52 -2.87 3.57
CA LEU A 22 -3.50 -3.62 4.32
C LEU A 22 -2.33 -2.74 4.73
N CYS A 23 -1.89 -1.84 3.84
CA CYS A 23 -0.83 -0.88 4.16
C CYS A 23 -1.25 0.06 5.29
N GLU A 24 -2.46 0.60 5.22
CA GLU A 24 -3.01 1.46 6.27
C GLU A 24 -3.04 0.74 7.62
N GLU A 25 -3.51 -0.51 7.62
CA GLU A 25 -3.59 -1.33 8.83
C GLU A 25 -2.21 -1.61 9.43
N VAL A 26 -1.23 -1.96 8.59
CA VAL A 26 0.12 -2.30 9.06
C VAL A 26 0.84 -1.08 9.60
N ILE A 27 0.65 0.10 9.01
CA ILE A 27 1.20 1.36 9.50
C ILE A 27 0.61 1.67 10.88
N ALA A 28 -0.71 1.56 11.03
CA ALA A 28 -1.40 1.84 12.28
C ALA A 28 -0.96 0.87 13.38
N LEU A 29 -0.84 -0.42 13.07
CA LEU A 29 -0.39 -1.44 14.03
C LEU A 29 1.06 -1.22 14.47
N ALA A 30 1.96 -0.98 13.52
CA ALA A 30 3.37 -0.76 13.85
C ALA A 30 3.55 0.48 14.71
N SER A 31 2.85 1.57 14.38
CA SER A 31 2.87 2.80 15.16
C SER A 31 2.34 2.59 16.58
N LYS A 32 1.21 1.92 16.71
CA LYS A 32 0.59 1.63 17.99
C LYS A 32 1.46 0.71 18.86
N ALA A 33 2.03 -0.33 18.24
CA ALA A 33 2.94 -1.24 18.92
C ALA A 33 4.16 -0.50 19.49
N LEU A 34 4.70 0.43 18.70
CA LEU A 34 5.88 1.22 19.09
C LEU A 34 5.54 2.21 20.22
N THR A 35 4.43 2.94 20.11
CA THR A 35 4.05 3.94 21.12
C THR A 35 3.60 3.30 22.44
N GLU A 36 2.99 2.13 22.39
CA GLU A 36 2.57 1.40 23.58
C GLU A 36 3.63 0.43 24.12
N GLY A 37 4.69 0.19 23.34
CA GLY A 37 5.69 -0.83 23.69
C GLY A 37 5.07 -2.22 23.79
N ASN A 38 4.15 -2.58 22.89
CA ASN A 38 3.31 -3.78 22.96
C ASN A 38 3.77 -4.85 21.98
N PRO A 39 4.48 -5.90 22.45
CA PRO A 39 4.95 -6.98 21.57
C PRO A 39 3.81 -7.79 20.93
N ALA A 40 2.66 -7.88 21.57
CA ALA A 40 1.52 -8.60 21.02
C ALA A 40 0.97 -7.92 19.77
N LEU A 41 0.93 -6.58 19.76
CA LEU A 41 0.56 -5.81 18.57
C LEU A 41 1.64 -5.95 17.49
N ALA A 42 2.91 -5.90 17.87
CA ALA A 42 4.03 -6.08 16.94
C ALA A 42 3.95 -7.43 16.22
N ALA A 43 3.57 -8.48 16.92
CA ALA A 43 3.44 -9.82 16.36
C ALA A 43 2.34 -9.91 15.29
N ARG A 44 1.37 -9.00 15.28
CA ARG A 44 0.31 -8.96 14.27
C ARG A 44 0.74 -8.36 12.95
N VAL A 45 1.90 -7.72 12.90
CA VAL A 45 2.41 -7.07 11.68
C VAL A 45 2.88 -8.09 10.65
N ALA A 46 3.59 -9.14 11.06
CA ALA A 46 4.17 -10.13 10.14
C ALA A 46 3.14 -10.80 9.21
N PRO A 47 1.97 -11.27 9.70
CA PRO A 47 0.95 -11.83 8.81
C PRO A 47 0.43 -10.83 7.78
N LEU A 48 0.28 -9.56 8.16
CA LEU A 48 -0.16 -8.50 7.25
C LEU A 48 0.89 -8.21 6.18
N ASP A 49 2.16 -8.18 6.55
CA ASP A 49 3.26 -8.02 5.60
C ASP A 49 3.26 -9.14 4.57
N THR A 50 3.02 -10.37 5.00
CA THR A 50 2.88 -11.52 4.10
C THR A 50 1.71 -11.34 3.12
N GLU A 51 0.57 -10.84 3.60
CA GLU A 51 -0.58 -10.56 2.74
C GLU A 51 -0.28 -9.46 1.72
N ILE A 52 0.45 -8.42 2.13
CA ILE A 52 0.89 -7.34 1.24
C ILE A 52 1.79 -7.91 0.13
N ASP A 53 2.72 -8.78 0.48
CA ASP A 53 3.60 -9.43 -0.49
C ASP A 53 2.80 -10.27 -1.50
N GLN A 54 1.78 -10.98 -1.05
CA GLN A 54 0.90 -11.76 -1.92
C GLN A 54 0.10 -10.85 -2.86
N LYS A 55 -0.40 -9.71 -2.36
CA LYS A 55 -1.10 -8.72 -3.17
C LYS A 55 -0.19 -8.15 -4.24
N GLU A 56 1.06 -7.85 -3.92
CA GLU A 56 2.04 -7.39 -4.89
C GLU A 56 2.15 -8.38 -6.06
N ARG A 57 2.34 -9.65 -5.75
CA ARG A 57 2.46 -10.69 -6.79
C ARG A 57 1.21 -10.84 -7.62
N THR A 58 0.04 -10.80 -6.99
CA THR A 58 -1.25 -10.88 -7.68
C THR A 58 -1.44 -9.71 -8.64
N ILE A 59 -1.16 -8.50 -8.17
CA ILE A 59 -1.31 -7.29 -8.98
C ILE A 59 -0.30 -7.26 -10.11
N GLU A 60 0.94 -7.65 -9.85
CA GLU A 60 1.98 -7.75 -10.89
C GLU A 60 1.56 -8.71 -12.00
N SER A 61 1.07 -9.90 -11.63
CA SER A 61 0.59 -10.89 -12.60
C SER A 61 -0.58 -10.36 -13.43
N LEU A 62 -1.49 -9.64 -12.79
CA LEU A 62 -2.65 -9.05 -13.46
C LEU A 62 -2.22 -7.96 -14.44
N CYS A 63 -1.25 -7.13 -14.07
CA CYS A 63 -0.67 -6.10 -14.95
C CYS A 63 -0.01 -6.73 -16.18
N LEU A 64 0.75 -7.83 -15.99
CA LEU A 64 1.36 -8.55 -17.10
C LEU A 64 0.32 -9.14 -18.04
N LYS A 65 -0.76 -9.72 -17.51
CA LYS A 65 -1.86 -10.21 -18.34
C LYS A 65 -2.49 -9.11 -19.18
N LEU A 66 -2.71 -7.94 -18.59
CA LEU A 66 -3.27 -6.79 -19.30
C LEU A 66 -2.36 -6.32 -20.43
N LEU A 67 -1.04 -6.36 -20.21
CA LEU A 67 -0.06 -5.98 -21.23
C LEU A 67 -0.04 -6.98 -22.40
N LEU A 68 -0.24 -8.27 -22.12
CA LEU A 68 -0.12 -9.33 -23.12
C LEU A 68 -1.39 -9.56 -23.94
N GLN A 69 -2.56 -9.25 -23.42
CA GLN A 69 -3.83 -9.63 -24.04
C GLN A 69 -4.27 -8.73 -25.18
N GLN A 70 -3.89 -7.47 -25.19
CA GLN A 70 -4.25 -6.53 -26.26
C GLN A 70 -3.18 -5.45 -26.34
N GLN A 71 -3.06 -4.79 -27.50
CA GLN A 71 -2.25 -3.59 -27.57
C GLN A 71 -2.96 -2.48 -26.78
N PRO A 72 -2.58 -2.24 -25.52
CA PRO A 72 -3.27 -1.25 -24.73
C PRO A 72 -2.98 0.15 -25.25
N VAL A 73 -4.01 1.00 -25.25
CA VAL A 73 -3.84 2.42 -25.55
C VAL A 73 -2.95 3.10 -24.50
N ALA A 74 -2.35 4.21 -24.87
CA ALA A 74 -1.39 4.93 -24.02
C ALA A 74 -1.90 5.18 -22.59
N ARG A 75 -3.20 5.49 -22.44
CA ARG A 75 -3.82 5.71 -21.14
C ARG A 75 -3.75 4.46 -20.25
N VAL A 76 -4.04 3.30 -20.80
CA VAL A 76 -3.99 2.03 -20.08
C VAL A 76 -2.56 1.66 -19.70
N LEU A 77 -1.61 1.88 -20.63
CA LEU A 77 -0.19 1.66 -20.34
C LEU A 77 0.28 2.52 -19.17
N ARG A 78 -0.15 3.77 -19.10
CA ARG A 78 0.18 4.65 -17.96
C ARG A 78 -0.43 4.14 -16.65
N GLN A 79 -1.67 3.64 -16.69
CA GLN A 79 -2.32 3.04 -15.52
C GLN A 79 -1.56 1.80 -15.03
N ILE A 80 -1.17 0.93 -15.93
CA ILE A 80 -0.40 -0.28 -15.58
C ILE A 80 0.95 0.10 -14.99
N SER A 81 1.65 1.05 -15.62
CA SER A 81 2.92 1.55 -15.12
C SER A 81 2.80 2.16 -13.73
N ALA A 82 1.75 2.97 -13.50
CA ALA A 82 1.48 3.56 -12.19
C ALA A 82 1.18 2.48 -11.14
N ALA A 83 0.39 1.46 -11.49
CA ALA A 83 0.08 0.36 -10.59
C ALA A 83 1.34 -0.41 -10.19
N LEU A 84 2.22 -0.72 -11.14
CA LEU A 84 3.47 -1.42 -10.86
C LEU A 84 4.38 -0.63 -9.92
N LYS A 85 4.44 0.69 -10.08
CA LYS A 85 5.19 1.54 -9.16
C LYS A 85 4.56 1.60 -7.77
N MET A 86 3.24 1.72 -7.70
CA MET A 86 2.51 1.78 -6.43
C MET A 86 2.71 0.51 -5.61
N ILE A 87 2.61 -0.67 -6.22
CA ILE A 87 2.76 -1.92 -5.48
C ILE A 87 4.18 -2.11 -4.94
N THR A 88 5.18 -1.63 -5.66
CA THR A 88 6.57 -1.65 -5.18
C THR A 88 6.72 -0.79 -3.93
N ASP A 89 6.15 0.41 -3.93
CA ASP A 89 6.19 1.31 -2.78
C ASP A 89 5.37 0.75 -1.60
N MET A 90 4.22 0.16 -1.87
CA MET A 90 3.36 -0.45 -0.83
C MET A 90 4.03 -1.67 -0.17
N GLU A 91 4.69 -2.50 -0.95
CA GLU A 91 5.45 -3.64 -0.43
C GLU A 91 6.57 -3.15 0.50
N ARG A 92 7.25 -2.09 0.13
CA ARG A 92 8.28 -1.48 0.97
C ARG A 92 7.70 -0.95 2.27
N ILE A 93 6.50 -0.39 2.25
CA ILE A 93 5.79 0.04 3.47
C ILE A 93 5.59 -1.14 4.42
N GLY A 94 5.15 -2.29 3.90
CA GLY A 94 4.99 -3.52 4.67
C GLY A 94 6.28 -3.97 5.32
N ASP A 95 7.36 -3.99 4.55
CA ASP A 95 8.68 -4.38 5.04
C ASP A 95 9.19 -3.45 6.15
N GLN A 96 9.01 -2.14 5.97
CA GLN A 96 9.42 -1.16 6.97
C GLN A 96 8.58 -1.26 8.25
N ALA A 97 7.29 -1.55 8.12
CA ALA A 97 6.43 -1.80 9.28
C ALA A 97 6.90 -3.04 10.06
N GLN A 98 7.33 -4.08 9.35
CA GLN A 98 7.90 -5.27 9.97
C GLN A 98 9.21 -4.94 10.70
N ASP A 99 10.07 -4.11 10.12
CA ASP A 99 11.28 -3.66 10.79
C ASP A 99 10.98 -2.93 12.10
N ILE A 100 9.96 -2.06 12.09
CA ILE A 100 9.51 -1.37 13.32
C ILE A 100 9.00 -2.38 14.34
N ALA A 101 8.23 -3.36 13.91
CA ALA A 101 7.71 -4.41 14.80
C ALA A 101 8.84 -5.20 15.47
N GLU A 102 9.91 -5.49 14.74
CA GLU A 102 11.10 -6.14 15.31
C GLU A 102 11.77 -5.26 16.37
N ILE A 103 11.87 -3.96 16.11
CA ILE A 103 12.43 -3.02 17.10
C ILE A 103 11.63 -3.05 18.39
N VAL A 104 10.28 -3.12 18.30
CA VAL A 104 9.41 -3.18 19.48
C VAL A 104 9.76 -4.37 20.38
N THR A 105 10.11 -5.52 19.80
CA THR A 105 10.50 -6.70 20.59
C THR A 105 11.79 -6.48 21.38
N PHE A 106 12.71 -5.69 20.86
CA PHE A 106 13.97 -5.35 21.56
C PHE A 106 13.76 -4.34 22.68
N LEU A 107 12.70 -3.54 22.62
CA LEU A 107 12.43 -2.51 23.63
C LEU A 107 11.92 -3.10 24.96
N LYS A 108 11.48 -4.34 24.98
CA LYS A 108 11.02 -5.07 26.20
C LYS A 108 10.00 -4.28 27.01
N GLY A 109 8.98 -3.76 26.34
CA GLY A 109 7.91 -3.00 26.98
C GLY A 109 8.21 -1.51 27.20
N ARG A 110 9.40 -1.04 26.84
CA ARG A 110 9.68 0.40 26.89
C ARG A 110 8.97 1.09 25.74
N THR A 111 8.48 2.29 26.00
CA THR A 111 7.82 3.11 24.99
C THR A 111 8.83 4.01 24.29
N ALA A 112 8.51 4.38 23.04
CA ALA A 112 9.31 5.34 22.30
C ALA A 112 9.10 6.75 22.86
N GLU A 113 10.15 7.54 22.86
CA GLU A 113 10.04 8.97 23.11
C GLU A 113 9.36 9.65 21.91
N HIS A 114 8.68 10.78 22.16
CA HIS A 114 8.03 11.58 21.11
C HIS A 114 6.85 10.87 20.43
N ASP A 115 5.98 10.26 21.20
CA ASP A 115 4.78 9.54 20.70
C ASP A 115 3.93 10.41 19.76
N ASP A 116 3.76 11.70 20.08
CA ASP A 116 2.95 12.61 19.27
C ASP A 116 3.47 12.75 17.85
N ILE A 117 4.79 12.86 17.69
CA ILE A 117 5.43 12.97 16.38
C ILE A 117 5.25 11.68 15.59
N LEU A 118 5.46 10.53 16.24
CA LEU A 118 5.29 9.22 15.62
C LEU A 118 3.85 9.01 15.15
N CYS A 119 2.87 9.38 15.96
CA CYS A 119 1.46 9.30 15.60
C CYS A 119 1.12 10.21 14.41
N GLN A 120 1.66 11.43 14.38
CA GLN A 120 1.47 12.35 13.26
C GLN A 120 2.07 11.81 11.98
N MET A 121 3.27 11.24 12.05
CA MET A 121 3.93 10.61 10.90
C MET A 121 3.11 9.43 10.36
N ALA A 122 2.59 8.58 11.25
CA ALA A 122 1.75 7.46 10.86
C ALA A 122 0.48 7.93 10.16
N ARG A 123 -0.21 8.92 10.69
CA ARG A 123 -1.42 9.49 10.08
C ARG A 123 -1.13 10.09 8.72
N ALA A 124 -0.03 10.84 8.59
CA ALA A 124 0.37 11.43 7.31
C ALA A 124 0.67 10.37 6.27
N THR A 125 1.35 9.29 6.66
CA THR A 125 1.67 8.17 5.76
C THR A 125 0.40 7.45 5.32
N ILE A 126 -0.52 7.18 6.24
CA ILE A 126 -1.81 6.57 5.92
C ILE A 126 -2.58 7.44 4.93
N SER A 127 -2.65 8.75 5.16
CA SER A 127 -3.31 9.68 4.25
C SER A 127 -2.71 9.64 2.84
N MET A 128 -1.39 9.58 2.74
CA MET A 128 -0.71 9.48 1.44
C MET A 128 -1.08 8.21 0.69
N VAL A 129 -1.16 7.07 1.39
CA VAL A 129 -1.59 5.81 0.79
C VAL A 129 -3.03 5.89 0.31
N THR A 130 -3.93 6.37 1.17
CA THR A 130 -5.36 6.51 0.85
C THR A 130 -5.58 7.41 -0.37
N GLU A 131 -4.95 8.58 -0.38
CA GLU A 131 -5.08 9.54 -1.48
C GLU A 131 -4.50 8.98 -2.79
N SER A 132 -3.39 8.28 -2.73
CA SER A 132 -2.78 7.68 -3.92
C SER A 132 -3.67 6.61 -4.54
N VAL A 133 -4.24 5.73 -3.72
CA VAL A 133 -5.16 4.70 -4.20
C VAL A 133 -6.44 5.32 -4.75
N ASP A 134 -7.00 6.29 -4.06
CA ASP A 134 -8.21 7.00 -4.51
C ASP A 134 -7.99 7.69 -5.86
N ALA A 135 -6.87 8.37 -6.02
CA ALA A 135 -6.52 9.04 -7.27
C ALA A 135 -6.40 8.05 -8.42
N PHE A 136 -5.77 6.91 -8.17
CA PHE A 136 -5.62 5.86 -9.18
C PHE A 136 -6.98 5.28 -9.60
N VAL A 137 -7.82 4.93 -8.63
CA VAL A 137 -9.11 4.26 -8.87
C VAL A 137 -10.11 5.18 -9.55
N LYS A 138 -10.13 6.45 -9.18
CA LYS A 138 -11.08 7.44 -9.76
C LYS A 138 -10.68 7.89 -11.16
N HIS A 139 -9.48 7.58 -11.62
CA HIS A 139 -8.94 8.08 -12.88
C HIS A 139 -9.04 9.60 -12.98
N ASP A 140 -9.02 10.30 -11.84
CA ASP A 140 -9.09 11.75 -11.81
C ASP A 140 -7.73 12.33 -12.15
N THR A 141 -7.54 12.66 -13.44
CA THR A 141 -6.30 13.21 -13.94
C THR A 141 -5.96 14.55 -13.28
N THR A 142 -6.97 15.30 -12.83
CA THR A 142 -6.78 16.56 -12.12
C THR A 142 -6.13 16.32 -10.76
N VAL A 143 -6.64 15.36 -9.99
CA VAL A 143 -6.09 15.02 -8.68
C VAL A 143 -4.69 14.43 -8.83
N SER A 144 -4.51 13.50 -9.76
CA SER A 144 -3.20 12.89 -10.04
C SER A 144 -2.17 13.96 -10.45
N TYR A 145 -2.58 14.91 -11.28
CA TYR A 145 -1.71 16.00 -11.70
C TYR A 145 -1.32 16.88 -10.52
N THR A 146 -2.27 17.20 -9.65
CA THR A 146 -2.02 18.02 -8.45
C THR A 146 -1.01 17.34 -7.53
N HIS A 147 -1.12 16.04 -7.32
CA HIS A 147 -0.17 15.29 -6.50
C HIS A 147 1.22 15.20 -7.12
N LEU A 148 1.30 15.11 -8.43
CA LEU A 148 2.58 15.06 -9.14
C LEU A 148 3.31 16.41 -9.14
N THR A 149 2.59 17.51 -9.00
CA THR A 149 3.19 18.85 -8.97
C THR A 149 3.60 19.32 -7.57
N LEU A 150 3.18 18.61 -6.55
CA LEU A 150 3.57 18.87 -5.16
C LEU A 150 4.80 18.07 -4.77
#